data_9b1b83903915d35563460148369f26d1
#
_entry.id   9b1b83903915d35563460148369f26d1
#
_cell.length_a   1.000
_cell.length_b   1.000
_cell.length_c   1.000
_cell.angle_alpha   90.00
_cell.angle_beta   90.00
_cell.angle_gamma   90.00
#
_symmetry.space_group_name_H-M   'P 1'
#
loop_
_entity.id
_entity.type
_entity.pdbx_description
1 polymer ?
#
loop_
_entity_poly.entity_id
_entity_poly.type
_entity_poly.pdbx_seq_one_letter_code
_entity_poly.pdbx_strand_id
1 'polypeptide(L)'
;MKTTAVIETGPGGGFDIVLMDLEHHVIFGDGETVQEAKEDLLNSYHEILDYFKEEGKPVPEELQDLEFVYKYDIASFFNEFKWINISALAKVLGMNRSLLYQYKKGNTYISHDQMKRIEKGVHELGKKLLAFSVK
;
A
#
# COMPACT_ATOMS: atom_id res chain seq x y z
N MET A 1 2.21 18.10 4.34
CA MET A 1 1.17 17.30 5.00
C MET A 1 1.30 15.85 4.56
N LYS A 2 1.28 14.94 5.50
CA LYS A 2 1.33 13.50 5.18
C LYS A 2 -0.05 13.00 4.80
N THR A 3 -0.13 12.20 3.73
CA THR A 3 -1.38 11.57 3.30
C THR A 3 -1.14 10.07 3.09
N THR A 4 -2.13 9.28 3.42
CA THR A 4 -2.07 7.83 3.26
C THR A 4 -2.35 7.45 1.80
N ALA A 5 -1.40 6.75 1.19
CA ALA A 5 -1.52 6.24 -0.17
C ALA A 5 -1.68 4.71 -0.08
N VAL A 6 -2.88 4.21 -0.32
CA VAL A 6 -3.20 2.78 -0.19
C VAL A 6 -2.95 2.07 -1.50
N ILE A 7 -2.10 1.04 -1.46
CA ILE A 7 -1.76 0.19 -2.59
C ILE A 7 -2.71 -1.00 -2.62
N GLU A 8 -3.45 -1.14 -3.72
CA GLU A 8 -4.44 -2.18 -3.92
C GLU A 8 -4.20 -2.91 -5.24
N THR A 9 -4.60 -4.17 -5.32
CA THR A 9 -4.59 -4.90 -6.58
C THR A 9 -5.73 -4.39 -7.45
N GLY A 10 -5.42 -4.00 -8.68
CA GLY A 10 -6.40 -3.50 -9.63
C GLY A 10 -7.27 -4.61 -10.22
N PRO A 11 -8.46 -4.27 -10.76
CA PRO A 11 -9.44 -5.25 -11.27
C PRO A 11 -8.94 -6.08 -12.46
N GLY A 12 -8.02 -5.55 -13.25
CA GLY A 12 -7.44 -6.27 -14.39
C GLY A 12 -6.07 -6.86 -14.12
N GLY A 13 -5.68 -7.00 -12.86
CA GLY A 13 -4.30 -7.25 -12.43
C GLY A 13 -3.56 -5.94 -12.26
N GLY A 14 -2.28 -5.98 -11.92
CA GLY A 14 -1.54 -4.76 -11.61
C GLY A 14 -1.97 -4.13 -10.29
N PHE A 15 -1.62 -2.85 -10.12
CA PHE A 15 -1.81 -2.16 -8.84
C PHE A 15 -2.37 -0.77 -9.04
N ASP A 16 -3.25 -0.38 -8.12
CA ASP A 16 -3.77 0.99 -8.02
C ASP A 16 -3.30 1.59 -6.70
N ILE A 17 -3.02 2.87 -6.70
CA ILE A 17 -2.72 3.61 -5.47
C ILE A 17 -3.69 4.78 -5.37
N VAL A 18 -4.38 4.88 -4.23
CA VAL A 18 -5.39 5.91 -4.00
C VAL A 18 -5.03 6.70 -2.74
N LEU A 19 -5.14 8.03 -2.80
CA LEU A 19 -4.96 8.88 -1.63
C LEU A 19 -6.28 8.94 -0.85
N MET A 20 -6.22 8.60 0.43
CA MET A 20 -7.41 8.39 1.25
C MET A 20 -7.88 9.65 2.01
N ASP A 21 -6.99 10.61 2.20
CA ASP A 21 -7.23 11.73 3.13
C ASP A 21 -7.66 13.03 2.45
N LEU A 22 -7.90 13.02 1.14
CA LEU A 22 -8.32 14.20 0.39
C LEU A 22 -9.85 14.30 0.35
N GLU A 23 -10.39 15.45 0.77
CA GLU A 23 -11.83 15.66 0.82
C GLU A 23 -12.43 16.10 -0.52
N HIS A 24 -11.68 16.93 -1.27
CA HIS A 24 -12.19 17.61 -2.46
C HIS A 24 -11.52 17.20 -3.76
N HIS A 25 -10.47 16.39 -3.71
CA HIS A 25 -9.71 15.97 -4.88
C HIS A 25 -9.51 14.46 -4.86
N VAL A 26 -9.48 13.87 -6.05
CA VAL A 26 -9.15 12.45 -6.22
C VAL A 26 -7.85 12.37 -7.00
N ILE A 27 -6.84 11.78 -6.40
CA ILE A 27 -5.55 11.54 -7.06
C ILE A 27 -5.24 10.07 -6.90
N PHE A 28 -4.95 9.43 -8.00
CA PHE A 28 -4.58 8.01 -7.99
C PHE A 28 -3.50 7.74 -9.02
N GLY A 29 -2.86 6.59 -8.88
CA GLY A 29 -1.90 6.09 -9.85
C GLY A 29 -2.15 4.62 -10.10
N ASP A 30 -1.81 4.13 -11.28
CA ASP A 30 -1.89 2.72 -11.61
C ASP A 30 -0.67 2.27 -12.40
N GLY A 31 -0.45 0.96 -12.41
CA GLY A 31 0.65 0.36 -13.13
C GLY A 31 0.61 -1.16 -12.99
N GLU A 32 1.40 -1.85 -13.79
CA GLU A 32 1.53 -3.30 -13.70
C GLU A 32 2.38 -3.72 -12.50
N THR A 33 3.24 -2.80 -12.04
CA THR A 33 4.07 -2.99 -10.84
C THR A 33 3.78 -1.89 -9.83
N VAL A 34 4.11 -2.13 -8.57
CA VAL A 34 3.98 -1.12 -7.51
C VAL A 34 4.83 0.11 -7.84
N GLN A 35 6.03 -0.08 -8.38
CA GLN A 35 6.90 1.03 -8.75
C GLN A 35 6.27 1.91 -9.83
N GLU A 36 5.70 1.29 -10.86
CA GLU A 36 5.00 2.02 -11.93
C GLU A 36 3.80 2.78 -11.39
N ALA A 37 3.03 2.17 -10.49
CA ALA A 37 1.89 2.82 -9.86
C ALA A 37 2.31 4.03 -9.03
N LYS A 38 3.42 3.95 -8.31
CA LYS A 38 3.97 5.07 -7.54
C LYS A 38 4.42 6.20 -8.45
N GLU A 39 5.09 5.89 -9.55
CA GLU A 39 5.52 6.89 -10.54
C GLU A 39 4.33 7.59 -11.17
N ASP A 40 3.29 6.83 -11.52
CA ASP A 40 2.06 7.38 -12.08
C ASP A 40 1.34 8.30 -11.08
N LEU A 41 1.30 7.91 -9.81
CA LEU A 41 0.72 8.74 -8.75
C LEU A 41 1.46 10.09 -8.65
N LEU A 42 2.78 10.07 -8.63
CA LEU A 42 3.60 11.28 -8.58
C LEU A 42 3.36 12.17 -9.81
N ASN A 43 3.30 11.57 -10.99
CA ASN A 43 3.01 12.32 -12.22
C ASN A 43 1.63 12.95 -12.17
N SER A 44 0.62 12.24 -11.70
CA SER A 44 -0.75 12.77 -11.56
C SER A 44 -0.79 13.94 -10.59
N TYR A 45 -0.08 13.83 -9.48
CA TYR A 45 0.02 14.93 -8.50
C TYR A 45 0.70 16.16 -9.12
N HIS A 46 1.83 15.98 -9.80
CA HIS A 46 2.54 17.08 -10.46
C HIS A 46 1.71 17.75 -11.54
N GLU A 47 0.95 16.98 -12.32
CA GLU A 47 0.04 17.53 -13.33
C GLU A 47 -1.02 18.45 -12.72
N ILE A 48 -1.56 18.06 -11.57
CA ILE A 48 -2.54 18.89 -10.86
C ILE A 48 -1.89 20.18 -10.36
N LEU A 49 -0.69 20.10 -9.80
CA LEU A 49 0.04 21.30 -9.37
C LEU A 49 0.34 22.22 -10.53
N ASP A 50 0.75 21.66 -11.67
CA ASP A 50 1.02 22.44 -12.89
C ASP A 50 -0.23 23.12 -13.42
N TYR A 51 -1.39 22.47 -13.33
CA TYR A 51 -2.67 23.05 -13.69
C TYR A 51 -2.94 24.34 -12.91
N PHE A 52 -2.79 24.31 -11.59
CA PHE A 52 -3.00 25.50 -10.76
C PHE A 52 -2.01 26.63 -11.08
N LYS A 53 -0.77 26.27 -11.35
CA LYS A 53 0.26 27.23 -11.75
C LYS A 53 -0.05 27.91 -13.07
N GLU A 54 -0.45 27.11 -14.09
CA GLU A 54 -0.81 27.63 -15.41
C GLU A 54 -2.03 28.56 -15.38
N GLU A 55 -3.02 28.20 -14.53
CA GLU A 55 -4.23 29.00 -14.38
C GLU A 55 -4.04 30.22 -13.46
N GLY A 56 -2.85 30.40 -12.90
CA GLY A 56 -2.57 31.49 -11.97
C GLY A 56 -3.38 31.42 -10.69
N LYS A 57 -3.81 30.21 -10.29
CA LYS A 57 -4.60 29.97 -9.09
C LYS A 57 -3.72 29.45 -7.97
N PRO A 58 -4.02 29.80 -6.71
CA PRO A 58 -3.29 29.23 -5.57
C PRO A 58 -3.59 27.74 -5.45
N VAL A 59 -2.58 26.96 -5.08
CA VAL A 59 -2.75 25.51 -4.82
C VAL A 59 -3.61 25.35 -3.57
N PRO A 60 -4.71 24.57 -3.65
CA PRO A 60 -5.53 24.27 -2.47
C PRO A 60 -4.70 23.69 -1.32
N GLU A 61 -5.08 24.03 -0.09
CA GLU A 61 -4.35 23.61 1.10
C GLU A 61 -4.15 22.10 1.16
N GLU A 62 -5.18 21.33 0.83
CA GLU A 62 -5.09 19.86 0.89
C GLU A 62 -4.11 19.25 -0.10
N LEU A 63 -3.70 20.02 -1.14
CA LEU A 63 -2.75 19.56 -2.15
C LEU A 63 -1.35 20.12 -1.95
N GLN A 64 -1.13 20.95 -0.95
CA GLN A 64 0.17 21.57 -0.69
C GLN A 64 1.13 20.60 0.00
N ASP A 65 2.34 20.50 -0.56
CA ASP A 65 3.45 19.76 0.06
C ASP A 65 3.07 18.35 0.54
N LEU A 66 2.36 17.59 -0.32
CA LEU A 66 1.96 16.24 0.03
C LEU A 66 3.16 15.31 0.12
N GLU A 67 3.21 14.59 1.22
CA GLU A 67 4.15 13.49 1.44
C GLU A 67 3.33 12.20 1.54
N PHE A 68 3.60 11.25 0.65
CA PHE A 68 2.83 10.01 0.56
C PHE A 68 3.38 8.98 1.54
N VAL A 69 2.50 8.48 2.41
CA VAL A 69 2.81 7.36 3.30
C VAL A 69 2.14 6.13 2.71
N TYR A 70 2.93 5.24 2.11
CA TYR A 70 2.40 4.07 1.42
C TYR A 70 2.01 2.96 2.40
N LYS A 71 0.82 2.42 2.19
CA LYS A 71 0.31 1.28 2.94
C LYS A 71 -0.35 0.31 1.98
N TYR A 72 -0.20 -0.98 2.23
CA TYR A 72 -0.92 -2.00 1.47
C TYR A 72 -2.21 -2.36 2.17
N ASP A 73 -3.27 -2.66 1.40
CA ASP A 73 -4.29 -3.53 1.97
C ASP A 73 -3.72 -4.94 2.06
N ILE A 74 -4.27 -5.79 2.93
CA ILE A 74 -3.67 -7.08 3.25
C ILE A 74 -3.62 -8.01 2.04
N ALA A 75 -4.70 -8.08 1.26
CA ALA A 75 -4.74 -8.94 0.08
C ALA A 75 -3.68 -8.50 -0.95
N SER A 76 -3.56 -7.21 -1.18
CA SER A 76 -2.58 -6.66 -2.13
C SER A 76 -1.15 -6.85 -1.66
N PHE A 77 -0.91 -6.75 -0.35
CA PHE A 77 0.39 -7.08 0.23
C PHE A 77 0.81 -8.52 -0.13
N PHE A 78 -0.08 -9.48 0.07
CA PHE A 78 0.24 -10.87 -0.26
C PHE A 78 0.34 -11.12 -1.76
N ASN A 79 -0.34 -10.35 -2.59
CA ASN A 79 -0.19 -10.42 -4.04
C ASN A 79 1.17 -9.87 -4.51
N GLU A 80 1.67 -8.82 -3.87
CA GLU A 80 3.01 -8.29 -4.17
C GLU A 80 4.11 -9.25 -3.71
N PHE A 81 3.97 -9.79 -2.50
CA PHE A 81 4.98 -10.67 -1.90
C PHE A 81 4.56 -12.12 -1.96
N LYS A 82 4.37 -12.63 -3.19
CA LYS A 82 3.87 -13.99 -3.46
C LYS A 82 4.75 -15.10 -2.91
N TRP A 83 6.01 -14.83 -2.67
CA TRP A 83 6.97 -15.78 -2.14
C TRP A 83 6.78 -16.07 -0.65
N ILE A 84 5.95 -15.31 0.04
CA ILE A 84 5.66 -15.55 1.46
C ILE A 84 4.78 -16.79 1.59
N ASN A 85 5.28 -17.79 2.32
CA ASN A 85 4.53 -18.99 2.62
C ASN A 85 3.49 -18.69 3.71
N ILE A 86 2.22 -18.76 3.35
CA ILE A 86 1.13 -18.41 4.26
C ILE A 86 1.07 -19.34 5.47
N SER A 87 1.25 -20.65 5.27
CA SER A 87 1.22 -21.61 6.38
C SER A 87 2.35 -21.35 7.38
N ALA A 88 3.55 -21.07 6.87
CA ALA A 88 4.70 -20.78 7.72
C ALA A 88 4.52 -19.44 8.46
N LEU A 89 4.02 -18.43 7.76
CA LEU A 89 3.74 -17.13 8.37
C LEU A 89 2.68 -17.24 9.48
N ALA A 90 1.61 -18.01 9.25
CA ALA A 90 0.59 -18.25 10.26
C ALA A 90 1.18 -18.84 11.54
N LYS A 91 2.10 -19.79 11.43
CA LYS A 91 2.82 -20.34 12.59
C LYS A 91 3.61 -19.28 13.34
N VAL A 92 4.36 -18.47 12.62
CA VAL A 92 5.16 -17.38 13.23
C VAL A 92 4.26 -16.39 13.95
N LEU A 93 3.11 -16.07 13.36
CA LEU A 93 2.14 -15.12 13.95
C LEU A 93 1.29 -15.74 15.06
N GLY A 94 1.27 -17.07 15.19
CA GLY A 94 0.33 -17.74 16.10
C GLY A 94 -1.12 -17.59 15.64
N MET A 95 -1.36 -17.50 14.36
CA MET A 95 -2.68 -17.33 13.74
C MET A 95 -3.16 -18.61 13.08
N ASN A 96 -4.49 -18.75 12.96
CA ASN A 96 -5.08 -19.83 12.19
C ASN A 96 -4.73 -19.69 10.72
N ARG A 97 -4.22 -20.75 10.11
CA ARG A 97 -3.81 -20.78 8.71
C ARG A 97 -4.96 -20.46 7.76
N SER A 98 -6.14 -21.05 8.00
CA SER A 98 -7.31 -20.84 7.14
C SER A 98 -7.76 -19.39 7.18
N LEU A 99 -7.71 -18.75 8.35
CA LEU A 99 -8.05 -17.34 8.50
C LEU A 99 -7.08 -16.45 7.71
N LEU A 100 -5.78 -16.74 7.81
CA LEU A 100 -4.78 -15.96 7.08
C LEU A 100 -4.96 -16.11 5.57
N TYR A 101 -5.30 -17.31 5.08
CA TYR A 101 -5.66 -17.52 3.67
C TYR A 101 -6.86 -16.69 3.25
N GLN A 102 -7.87 -16.58 4.10
CA GLN A 102 -9.05 -15.75 3.80
C GLN A 102 -8.69 -14.27 3.71
N TYR A 103 -7.81 -13.80 4.57
CA TYR A 103 -7.28 -12.43 4.48
C TYR A 103 -6.52 -12.21 3.18
N LYS A 104 -5.70 -13.17 2.77
CA LYS A 104 -4.99 -13.13 1.50
C LYS A 104 -5.94 -13.00 0.31
N LYS A 105 -7.07 -13.70 0.35
CA LYS A 105 -8.08 -13.66 -0.71
C LYS A 105 -8.95 -12.42 -0.68
N GLY A 106 -8.93 -11.67 0.43
CA GLY A 106 -9.77 -10.49 0.61
C GLY A 106 -11.23 -10.80 0.89
N ASN A 107 -11.55 -12.04 1.30
CA ASN A 107 -12.94 -12.50 1.51
C ASN A 107 -13.50 -12.20 2.91
N THR A 108 -12.66 -11.79 3.84
CA THR A 108 -13.03 -11.65 5.24
C THR A 108 -12.55 -10.31 5.78
N TYR A 109 -13.42 -9.66 6.54
CA TYR A 109 -13.04 -8.43 7.25
C TYR A 109 -11.87 -8.71 8.20
N ILE A 110 -10.90 -7.82 8.20
CA ILE A 110 -9.77 -7.89 9.11
C ILE A 110 -9.85 -6.72 10.10
N SER A 111 -9.75 -7.04 11.39
CA SER A 111 -9.74 -6.02 12.44
C SER A 111 -8.42 -5.26 12.45
N HIS A 112 -8.44 -4.07 13.01
CA HIS A 112 -7.22 -3.26 13.17
C HIS A 112 -6.14 -4.03 13.98
N ASP A 113 -6.54 -4.71 15.04
CA ASP A 113 -5.61 -5.50 15.87
C ASP A 113 -4.95 -6.63 15.09
N GLN A 114 -5.72 -7.32 14.25
CA GLN A 114 -5.17 -8.39 13.40
C GLN A 114 -4.22 -7.82 12.33
N MET A 115 -4.56 -6.68 11.74
CA MET A 115 -3.65 -6.00 10.80
C MET A 115 -2.33 -5.65 11.46
N LYS A 116 -2.37 -5.10 12.66
CA LYS A 116 -1.17 -4.74 13.42
C LYS A 116 -0.34 -5.97 13.80
N ARG A 117 -1.00 -7.06 14.11
CA ARG A 117 -0.34 -8.34 14.42
C ARG A 117 0.42 -8.88 13.21
N ILE A 118 -0.20 -8.85 12.02
CA ILE A 118 0.43 -9.26 10.78
C ILE A 118 1.60 -8.34 10.44
N GLU A 119 1.41 -7.03 10.54
CA GLU A 119 2.46 -6.04 10.28
C GLU A 119 3.68 -6.27 11.17
N LYS A 120 3.46 -6.46 12.47
CA LYS A 120 4.54 -6.74 13.42
C LYS A 120 5.31 -8.00 13.06
N GLY A 121 4.60 -9.08 12.74
CA GLY A 121 5.22 -10.35 12.36
C GLY A 121 6.03 -10.24 11.08
N VAL A 122 5.51 -9.51 10.10
CA VAL A 122 6.21 -9.26 8.83
C VAL A 122 7.48 -8.43 9.07
N HIS A 123 7.42 -7.41 9.93
CA HIS A 123 8.59 -6.61 10.27
C HIS A 123 9.66 -7.43 11.00
N GLU A 124 9.26 -8.34 11.90
CA GLU A 124 10.19 -9.24 12.56
C GLU A 124 10.86 -10.19 11.57
N LEU A 125 10.10 -10.71 10.60
CA LEU A 125 10.66 -11.51 9.51
C LEU A 125 11.65 -10.68 8.68
N GLY A 126 11.32 -9.43 8.38
CA GLY A 126 12.20 -8.53 7.66
C GLY A 126 13.53 -8.31 8.36
N LYS A 127 13.52 -8.16 9.69
CA LYS A 127 14.74 -8.04 10.48
C LYS A 127 15.60 -9.29 10.38
N LYS A 128 15.00 -10.47 10.41
CA LYS A 128 15.72 -11.74 10.27
C LYS A 128 16.34 -11.87 8.89
N LEU A 129 15.62 -11.45 7.84
CA LEU A 129 16.13 -11.48 6.47
C LEU A 129 17.30 -10.51 6.29
N LEU A 130 17.23 -9.31 6.90
CA LEU A 130 18.32 -8.35 6.86
C LEU A 130 19.59 -8.85 7.56
N ALA A 131 19.43 -9.64 8.61
CA ALA A 131 20.55 -10.23 9.35
C ALA A 131 21.18 -11.43 8.63
N PHE A 132 20.51 -11.95 7.61
CA PHE A 132 21.01 -13.09 6.84
C PHE A 132 22.26 -12.73 6.05
N SER A 133 23.27 -13.58 6.17
CA SER A 133 24.49 -13.44 5.35
C SER A 133 24.97 -14.83 4.94
N VAL A 134 25.67 -14.87 3.82
CA VAL A 134 26.18 -16.12 3.25
C VAL A 134 27.68 -16.21 3.51
N LYS A 135 28.11 -17.38 3.96
CA LYS A 135 29.51 -17.66 4.20
C LYS A 135 30.28 -17.81 2.88
#